data_d5554a3b1fece1d530b254be6a3a78e5
#
_entry.id   d5554a3b1fece1d530b254be6a3a78e5
#
_cell.length_a   1.000
_cell.length_b   1.000
_cell.length_c   1.000
_cell.angle_alpha   90.00
_cell.angle_beta   90.00
_cell.angle_gamma   90.00
#
_symmetry.space_group_name_H-M   'P 1'
#
loop_
_entity.id
_entity.type
_entity.pdbx_description
1 polymer ?
#
loop_
_entity_poly.entity_id
_entity_poly.type
_entity_poly.pdbx_seq_one_letter_code
_entity_poly.pdbx_strand_id
1 'polypeptide(L)'
;MVVSKPSAETAFAGRNQEAYWRSLKNYSSFAQKHSSRKETVYVGANDGMLHAFDGKTGKEIWAFVPPFIASSMPNMVNVNLNRSGVGGSNAIYGVDGSVTAHDMFYKGPYDSKKEWHTILMVPYGRGGAGFSVL
;
A
#
# COMPACT_ATOMS: atom_id res chain seq x y z
N MET A 1 -3.91 6.54 3.93
CA MET A 1 -4.62 6.12 2.70
C MET A 1 -5.70 5.12 3.04
N VAL A 2 -6.93 5.29 2.56
CA VAL A 2 -8.02 4.32 2.74
C VAL A 2 -8.35 3.71 1.37
N VAL A 3 -8.39 2.39 1.29
CA VAL A 3 -8.76 1.65 0.08
C VAL A 3 -10.02 0.84 0.36
N SER A 4 -11.09 1.17 -0.33
CA SER A 4 -12.37 0.46 -0.27
C SER A 4 -12.55 -0.45 -1.50
N LYS A 5 -13.73 -1.04 -1.63
CA LYS A 5 -14.09 -1.86 -2.80
C LYS A 5 -14.07 -1.05 -4.09
N PRO A 6 -13.69 -1.64 -5.24
CA PRO A 6 -13.77 -0.98 -6.52
C PRO A 6 -15.24 -0.74 -6.91
N SER A 7 -15.52 0.37 -7.58
CA SER A 7 -16.86 0.74 -8.05
C SER A 7 -16.85 1.01 -9.55
N ALA A 8 -17.71 0.32 -10.28
CA ALA A 8 -17.90 0.57 -11.71
C ALA A 8 -18.49 1.95 -11.96
N GLU A 9 -19.40 2.44 -11.10
CA GLU A 9 -20.02 3.77 -11.24
C GLU A 9 -18.96 4.87 -11.22
N THR A 10 -18.09 4.87 -10.20
CA THR A 10 -17.01 5.88 -10.10
C THR A 10 -15.96 5.71 -11.19
N ALA A 11 -15.69 4.48 -11.62
CA ALA A 11 -14.73 4.19 -12.67
C ALA A 11 -15.15 4.75 -14.04
N PHE A 12 -16.45 4.82 -14.31
CA PHE A 12 -17.01 5.31 -15.60
C PHE A 12 -17.59 6.73 -15.52
N ALA A 13 -17.55 7.37 -14.36
CA ALA A 13 -18.09 8.73 -14.18
C ALA A 13 -17.35 9.80 -15.01
N GLY A 14 -16.08 9.56 -15.34
CA GLY A 14 -15.25 10.45 -16.14
C GLY A 14 -15.37 10.17 -17.66
N ARG A 15 -15.25 11.23 -18.47
CA ARG A 15 -15.14 11.12 -19.95
C ARG A 15 -13.67 11.16 -20.41
N ASN A 16 -12.77 10.54 -19.63
CA ASN A 16 -11.34 10.50 -19.93
C ASN A 16 -10.95 9.15 -20.59
N GLN A 17 -9.73 9.07 -21.06
CA GLN A 17 -9.20 7.84 -21.67
C GLN A 17 -9.22 6.65 -20.69
N GLU A 18 -9.04 6.90 -19.41
CA GLU A 18 -9.04 5.85 -18.40
C GLU A 18 -10.40 5.18 -18.25
N ALA A 19 -11.48 5.97 -18.18
CA ALA A 19 -12.85 5.45 -18.16
C ALA A 19 -13.17 4.63 -19.43
N TYR A 20 -12.71 5.10 -20.58
CA TYR A 20 -12.84 4.37 -21.85
C TYR A 20 -12.11 3.01 -21.81
N TRP A 21 -10.85 2.98 -21.37
CA TRP A 21 -10.10 1.74 -21.27
C TRP A 21 -10.71 0.76 -20.26
N ARG A 22 -11.24 1.24 -19.13
CA ARG A 22 -11.95 0.43 -18.16
C ARG A 22 -13.19 -0.23 -18.77
N SER A 23 -13.95 0.49 -19.59
CA SER A 23 -15.12 -0.07 -20.31
C SER A 23 -14.72 -1.19 -21.26
N LEU A 24 -13.63 -1.01 -22.02
CA LEU A 24 -13.14 -2.00 -22.98
C LEU A 24 -12.55 -3.26 -22.33
N LYS A 25 -12.03 -3.17 -21.12
CA LYS A 25 -11.36 -4.26 -20.41
C LYS A 25 -12.21 -4.90 -19.32
N ASN A 26 -13.52 -4.77 -19.42
CA ASN A 26 -14.50 -5.43 -18.54
C ASN A 26 -14.24 -5.16 -17.03
N TYR A 27 -13.94 -3.92 -16.68
CA TYR A 27 -13.69 -3.51 -15.28
C TYR A 27 -14.90 -3.78 -14.37
N SER A 28 -16.12 -3.78 -14.91
CA SER A 28 -17.34 -4.11 -14.14
C SER A 28 -17.29 -5.50 -13.51
N SER A 29 -16.76 -6.50 -14.24
CA SER A 29 -16.58 -7.86 -13.68
C SER A 29 -15.54 -7.89 -12.54
N PHE A 30 -14.47 -7.11 -12.65
CA PHE A 30 -13.49 -6.96 -11.57
C PHE A 30 -14.15 -6.32 -10.34
N ALA A 31 -14.89 -5.23 -10.53
CA ALA A 31 -15.59 -4.55 -9.43
C ALA A 31 -16.62 -5.47 -8.76
N GLN A 32 -17.36 -6.27 -9.53
CA GLN A 32 -18.30 -7.26 -8.99
C GLN A 32 -17.60 -8.35 -8.21
N LYS A 33 -16.51 -8.92 -8.74
CA LYS A 33 -15.69 -9.95 -8.07
C LYS A 33 -15.18 -9.48 -6.71
N HIS A 34 -14.86 -8.20 -6.59
CA HIS A 34 -14.31 -7.58 -5.38
C HIS A 34 -15.33 -6.73 -4.60
N SER A 35 -16.63 -6.93 -4.85
CA SER A 35 -17.71 -6.16 -4.18
C SER A 35 -17.75 -6.34 -2.66
N SER A 36 -17.22 -7.46 -2.15
CA SER A 36 -17.10 -7.76 -0.72
C SER A 36 -15.76 -7.39 -0.11
N ARG A 37 -14.86 -6.74 -0.87
CA ARG A 37 -13.55 -6.31 -0.34
C ARG A 37 -13.72 -5.40 0.85
N LYS A 38 -13.06 -5.74 1.94
CA LYS A 38 -13.06 -4.94 3.16
C LYS A 38 -12.27 -3.64 2.93
N GLU A 39 -12.71 -2.60 3.61
CA GLU A 39 -11.97 -1.36 3.68
C GLU A 39 -10.67 -1.57 4.46
N THR A 40 -9.57 -1.10 3.90
CA THR A 40 -8.24 -1.23 4.49
C THR A 40 -7.59 0.15 4.59
N VAL A 41 -7.05 0.46 5.76
CA VAL A 41 -6.32 1.71 6.02
C VAL A 41 -4.82 1.43 5.96
N TYR A 42 -4.10 2.15 5.11
CA TYR A 42 -2.64 2.03 4.97
C TYR A 42 -1.95 3.24 5.57
N VAL A 43 -0.96 2.99 6.43
CA VAL A 43 -0.22 4.02 7.17
C VAL A 43 1.26 3.69 7.16
N GLY A 44 2.09 4.64 6.71
CA GLY A 44 3.53 4.61 6.96
C GLY A 44 3.81 5.09 8.39
N ALA A 45 4.72 4.44 9.09
CA ALA A 45 5.04 4.73 10.48
C ALA A 45 6.54 4.97 10.71
N ASN A 46 6.86 5.51 11.89
CA ASN A 46 8.25 5.83 12.28
C ASN A 46 9.09 4.60 12.66
N ASP A 47 8.54 3.42 12.51
CA ASP A 47 9.26 2.15 12.54
C ASP A 47 9.78 1.74 11.15
N GLY A 48 9.51 2.57 10.14
CA GLY A 48 9.95 2.39 8.77
C GLY A 48 9.03 1.51 7.91
N MET A 49 7.97 0.95 8.48
CA MET A 49 7.08 0.02 7.79
C MET A 49 5.83 0.71 7.21
N LEU A 50 5.20 0.03 6.28
CA LEU A 50 3.82 0.30 5.86
C LEU A 50 2.89 -0.69 6.58
N HIS A 51 1.96 -0.18 7.36
CA HIS A 51 0.96 -0.97 8.05
C HIS A 51 -0.37 -0.95 7.33
N ALA A 52 -1.07 -2.08 7.35
CA ALA A 52 -2.42 -2.24 6.83
C ALA A 52 -3.37 -2.65 7.96
N PHE A 53 -4.41 -1.85 8.17
CA PHE A 53 -5.41 -2.06 9.22
C PHE A 53 -6.79 -2.32 8.62
N ASP A 54 -7.57 -3.18 9.25
CA ASP A 54 -9.00 -3.35 8.96
C ASP A 54 -9.73 -2.04 9.31
N GLY A 55 -10.39 -1.44 8.32
CA GLY A 55 -11.04 -0.13 8.47
C GLY A 55 -12.21 -0.09 9.46
N LYS A 56 -12.78 -1.24 9.81
CA LYS A 56 -13.89 -1.34 10.78
C LYS A 56 -13.40 -1.57 12.20
N THR A 57 -12.39 -2.41 12.37
CA THR A 57 -11.95 -2.88 13.69
C THR A 57 -10.69 -2.20 14.17
N GLY A 58 -9.93 -1.54 13.27
CA GLY A 58 -8.61 -0.99 13.57
C GLY A 58 -7.54 -2.06 13.81
N LYS A 59 -7.87 -3.35 13.62
CA LYS A 59 -6.91 -4.44 13.81
C LYS A 59 -5.91 -4.46 12.65
N GLU A 60 -4.63 -4.59 12.97
CA GLU A 60 -3.59 -4.78 11.96
C GLU A 60 -3.80 -6.11 11.23
N ILE A 61 -3.74 -6.05 9.89
CA ILE A 61 -3.86 -7.20 9.01
C ILE A 61 -2.46 -7.70 8.63
N TRP A 62 -1.58 -6.76 8.23
CA TRP A 62 -0.19 -7.04 7.88
C TRP A 62 0.64 -5.75 7.93
N ALA A 63 1.95 -5.91 7.96
CA ALA A 63 2.91 -4.83 7.77
C ALA A 63 3.93 -5.22 6.70
N PHE A 64 4.35 -4.25 5.89
CA PHE A 64 5.36 -4.40 4.85
C PHE A 64 6.64 -3.69 5.27
N VAL A 65 7.74 -4.42 5.23
CA VAL A 65 9.09 -3.88 5.47
C VAL A 65 9.73 -3.58 4.13
N PRO A 66 9.98 -2.31 3.79
CA PRO A 66 10.73 -1.99 2.59
C PRO A 66 12.12 -2.64 2.62
N PRO A 67 12.56 -3.31 1.54
CA PRO A 67 13.84 -4.05 1.57
C PRO A 67 15.05 -3.21 1.96
N PHE A 68 15.07 -1.94 1.57
CA PHE A 68 16.21 -1.04 1.84
C PHE A 68 16.38 -0.66 3.31
N ILE A 69 15.31 -0.74 4.14
CA ILE A 69 15.40 -0.44 5.58
C ILE A 69 15.70 -1.69 6.42
N ALA A 70 15.61 -2.88 5.84
CA ALA A 70 15.78 -4.13 6.60
C ALA A 70 17.09 -4.19 7.39
N SER A 71 18.18 -3.68 6.82
CA SER A 71 19.49 -3.59 7.49
C SER A 71 19.55 -2.59 8.65
N SER A 72 18.66 -1.60 8.65
CA SER A 72 18.59 -0.55 9.69
C SER A 72 17.66 -0.92 10.85
N MET A 73 16.76 -1.89 10.66
CA MET A 73 15.78 -2.29 11.67
C MET A 73 16.39 -2.76 13.00
N PRO A 74 17.52 -3.49 13.03
CA PRO A 74 18.16 -3.86 14.29
C PRO A 74 18.57 -2.65 15.16
N ASN A 75 18.86 -1.51 14.53
CA ASN A 75 19.24 -0.29 15.23
C ASN A 75 18.07 0.37 15.97
N MET A 76 16.83 0.09 15.56
CA MET A 76 15.62 0.61 16.21
C MET A 76 15.43 -0.02 17.60
N VAL A 77 15.77 -1.30 17.74
CA VAL A 77 15.56 -2.08 18.95
C VAL A 77 16.83 -2.20 19.79
N ASN A 78 17.91 -1.52 19.43
CA ASN A 78 19.18 -1.63 20.14
C ASN A 78 19.15 -0.79 21.42
N VAL A 79 18.71 -1.39 22.52
CA VAL A 79 18.65 -0.82 23.85
C VAL A 79 20.04 -0.38 24.39
N ASN A 80 21.13 -0.90 23.84
CA ASN A 80 22.49 -0.55 24.30
C ASN A 80 22.94 0.85 23.81
N LEU A 81 22.26 1.46 22.87
CA LEU A 81 22.50 2.84 22.45
C LEU A 81 21.84 3.86 23.39
N ASN A 82 20.95 3.44 24.28
CA ASN A 82 20.31 4.27 25.28
C ASN A 82 21.17 4.37 26.57
N ARG A 83 22.29 5.05 26.47
CA ARG A 83 23.17 5.34 27.66
C ARG A 83 22.48 6.24 28.69
N SER A 84 21.33 6.76 28.44
CA SER A 84 20.59 7.66 29.34
C SER A 84 19.49 6.99 30.16
N GLY A 85 19.34 5.66 30.10
CA GLY A 85 18.34 4.93 30.88
C GLY A 85 16.88 5.18 30.48
N VAL A 86 16.64 5.93 29.42
CA VAL A 86 15.31 6.16 28.85
C VAL A 86 15.12 5.14 27.73
N GLY A 87 14.38 4.07 28.01
CA GLY A 87 14.00 3.08 27.01
C GLY A 87 13.18 3.74 25.91
N GLY A 88 13.58 3.57 24.66
CA GLY A 88 12.86 4.07 23.49
C GLY A 88 13.41 3.43 22.21
N SER A 89 12.55 3.20 21.24
CA SER A 89 12.95 2.85 19.89
C SER A 89 13.45 4.09 19.16
N ASN A 90 14.53 3.97 18.38
CA ASN A 90 14.93 5.03 17.46
C ASN A 90 13.97 5.04 16.26
N ALA A 91 13.29 6.15 16.07
CA ALA A 91 12.44 6.33 14.89
C ALA A 91 13.30 6.33 13.61
N ILE A 92 12.86 5.61 12.59
CA ILE A 92 13.47 5.61 11.27
C ILE A 92 12.46 6.02 10.21
N TYR A 93 12.94 6.72 9.19
CA TYR A 93 12.15 6.97 8.00
C TYR A 93 12.23 5.74 7.08
N GLY A 94 11.09 5.21 6.67
CA GLY A 94 10.99 4.16 5.68
C GLY A 94 9.92 4.55 4.66
N VAL A 95 8.66 4.44 5.01
CA VAL A 95 7.52 4.90 4.21
C VAL A 95 7.07 6.26 4.72
N ASP A 96 7.62 7.34 4.15
CA ASP A 96 7.30 8.73 4.51
C ASP A 96 6.59 9.48 3.36
N GLY A 97 6.39 8.83 2.21
CA GLY A 97 5.64 9.37 1.09
C GLY A 97 4.15 8.99 1.16
N SER A 98 3.31 9.75 0.45
CA SER A 98 1.88 9.48 0.37
C SER A 98 1.62 8.22 -0.46
N VAL A 99 1.09 7.18 0.16
CA VAL A 99 0.67 5.94 -0.52
C VAL A 99 -0.49 6.25 -1.47
N THR A 100 -0.47 5.66 -2.65
CA THR A 100 -1.54 5.77 -3.65
C THR A 100 -1.99 4.39 -4.08
N ALA A 101 -3.30 4.19 -4.19
CA ALA A 101 -3.88 2.96 -4.72
C ALA A 101 -4.47 3.21 -6.11
N HIS A 102 -4.29 2.28 -7.03
CA HIS A 102 -4.82 2.36 -8.38
C HIS A 102 -5.12 0.98 -8.97
N ASP A 103 -6.21 0.87 -9.72
CA ASP A 103 -6.54 -0.38 -10.42
C ASP A 103 -5.92 -0.34 -11.82
N MET A 104 -5.08 -1.32 -12.14
CA MET A 104 -4.35 -1.43 -13.40
C MET A 104 -4.64 -2.75 -14.11
N PHE A 105 -4.66 -2.72 -15.44
CA PHE A 105 -4.87 -3.88 -16.29
C PHE A 105 -3.55 -4.33 -16.91
N TYR A 106 -2.94 -5.35 -16.33
CA TYR A 106 -1.66 -5.88 -16.80
C TYR A 106 -1.54 -7.39 -16.53
N LYS A 107 -0.45 -7.99 -16.99
CA LYS A 107 -0.11 -9.36 -16.66
C LYS A 107 0.93 -9.35 -15.55
N GLY A 108 0.53 -9.74 -14.35
CA GLY A 108 1.44 -9.94 -13.23
C GLY A 108 2.40 -11.12 -13.46
N PRO A 109 3.44 -11.26 -12.64
CA PRO A 109 4.47 -12.29 -12.82
C PRO A 109 3.93 -13.73 -12.72
N TYR A 110 2.84 -13.92 -12.01
CA TYR A 110 2.21 -15.26 -11.79
C TYR A 110 0.91 -15.45 -12.58
N ASP A 111 0.49 -14.46 -13.39
CA ASP A 111 -0.75 -14.54 -14.13
C ASP A 111 -0.58 -15.27 -15.45
N SER A 112 -1.59 -16.01 -15.88
CA SER A 112 -1.64 -16.63 -17.21
C SER A 112 -1.94 -15.62 -18.32
N LYS A 113 -2.71 -14.56 -17.99
CA LYS A 113 -3.17 -13.52 -18.91
C LYS A 113 -3.20 -12.15 -18.24
N LYS A 114 -3.44 -11.09 -19.03
CA LYS A 114 -3.70 -9.75 -18.47
C LYS A 114 -5.04 -9.72 -17.74
N GLU A 115 -5.06 -9.17 -16.53
CA GLU A 115 -6.25 -8.95 -15.72
C GLU A 115 -6.12 -7.68 -14.87
N TRP A 116 -7.22 -7.30 -14.20
CA TRP A 116 -7.22 -6.15 -13.31
C TRP A 116 -6.60 -6.50 -11.96
N HIS A 117 -5.74 -5.62 -11.48
CA HIS A 117 -5.14 -5.67 -10.16
C HIS A 117 -5.27 -4.32 -9.48
N THR A 118 -5.55 -4.32 -8.19
CA THR A 118 -5.36 -3.12 -7.37
C THR A 118 -3.91 -3.11 -6.89
N ILE A 119 -3.17 -2.09 -7.23
CA ILE A 119 -1.79 -1.88 -6.79
C ILE A 119 -1.71 -0.75 -5.77
N LEU A 120 -0.72 -0.85 -4.89
CA LEU A 120 -0.31 0.24 -4.00
C LEU A 120 1.05 0.75 -4.45
N MET A 121 1.13 2.02 -4.77
CA MET A 121 2.41 2.71 -4.95
C MET A 121 2.81 3.31 -3.59
N VAL A 122 3.95 2.90 -3.08
CA VAL A 122 4.45 3.20 -1.74
C VAL A 122 5.75 3.99 -1.85
N PRO A 123 5.69 5.32 -1.96
CA PRO A 123 6.88 6.17 -2.02
C PRO A 123 7.59 6.21 -0.66
N TYR A 124 8.90 6.24 -0.70
CA TYR A 124 9.69 6.26 0.53
C TYR A 124 9.88 7.66 1.11
N GLY A 125 9.73 8.71 0.29
CA GLY A 125 9.91 10.09 0.76
C GLY A 125 11.30 10.29 1.38
N ARG A 126 11.36 10.76 2.62
CA ARG A 126 12.62 10.90 3.37
C ARG A 126 13.28 9.57 3.73
N GLY A 127 12.57 8.46 3.62
CA GLY A 127 13.09 7.13 3.92
C GLY A 127 14.07 6.60 2.89
N GLY A 128 14.05 7.12 1.65
CA GLY A 128 14.94 6.66 0.59
C GLY A 128 14.55 7.14 -0.81
N ALA A 129 15.49 7.07 -1.73
CA ALA A 129 15.27 7.41 -3.13
C ALA A 129 14.58 6.25 -3.87
N GLY A 130 13.25 6.23 -3.88
CA GLY A 130 12.49 5.21 -4.59
C GLY A 130 11.08 4.97 -4.08
N PHE A 131 10.52 3.86 -4.50
CA PHE A 131 9.17 3.40 -4.12
C PHE A 131 9.06 1.88 -4.25
N SER A 132 8.11 1.29 -3.55
CA SER A 132 7.63 -0.08 -3.79
C SER A 132 6.28 -0.07 -4.49
N VAL A 133 6.01 -1.13 -5.24
CA VAL A 133 4.69 -1.44 -5.80
C VAL A 133 4.26 -2.79 -5.24
N LEU A 134 3.10 -2.80 -4.55
CA LEU A 134 2.51 -3.96 -3.88
C LEU A 134 1.19 -4.33 -4.52
#